data_aa69714a4422d557bbe29a6f2420c1fb
#
_entry.id   aa69714a4422d557bbe29a6f2420c1fb
#
_cell.length_a   1.000
_cell.length_b   1.000
_cell.length_c   1.000
_cell.angle_alpha   90.00
_cell.angle_beta   90.00
_cell.angle_gamma   90.00
#
_symmetry.space_group_name_H-M   'P 1'
#
loop_
_entity.id
_entity.type
_entity.pdbx_description
1 polymer ?
#
loop_
_entity_poly.entity_id
_entity_poly.type
_entity_poly.pdbx_seq_one_letter_code
_entity_poly.pdbx_strand_id
1 'polypeptide(L)'
;MKRTLWLLALCAVLLLGLSGCDLYQPDVDSLLSPPVLSELQNEVDLALQDVVGEDFKLRYPSGGSYRSPYIFSDLDGDGAEEAVVFYTAGEEPLVYLQVLDRQEGRWRAYNALPGLEGEVLFVDFRHLQSDSITDLLVGWSEPDLQYNTLCLYRYQDNSLTELFRVNYDGITVADFDRNGTEELVTATLDSGVMLQLTGWDGSGISVLDTTYSSLRLQNLNEAVIGQISPGLPGAVFYGRINADMTASLAVGVRGDRLILPQETSEAYYADSYCYSGAVPADINGDGIIELPWSAAAPGYTGAGREEIRYFTEYRSLQEGKSLPVAVSCESIADGWRWILPESLTALYRSGSLSLVRLAETREVVLFRYNGSLSDYGQEYLRLRVVAAADSPNGFEDTRYTLLATRGQFSYYALLPSGSPLTAQQIEQGFSLLG
;
A
#
# COMPACT_ATOMS: atom_id res chain seq x y z
N MET A 1 42.75 38.04 43.87
CA MET A 1 42.48 38.42 42.48
C MET A 1 42.24 37.20 41.56
N LYS A 2 43.05 36.16 41.52
CA LYS A 2 42.81 35.01 40.60
C LYS A 2 41.52 34.20 40.92
N ARG A 3 41.13 34.03 42.17
CA ARG A 3 39.88 33.31 42.57
C ARG A 3 38.61 34.08 42.27
N THR A 4 38.63 35.40 42.34
CA THR A 4 37.50 36.26 41.98
C THR A 4 37.27 36.32 40.48
N LEU A 5 38.32 36.23 39.66
CA LEU A 5 38.22 36.15 38.20
C LEU A 5 37.60 34.81 37.73
N TRP A 6 37.93 33.71 38.41
CA TRP A 6 37.36 32.40 38.10
C TRP A 6 35.88 32.29 38.46
N LEU A 7 35.46 32.93 39.56
CA LEU A 7 34.06 33.00 39.97
C LEU A 7 33.22 33.84 39.01
N LEU A 8 33.76 34.95 38.51
CA LEU A 8 33.12 35.81 37.50
C LEU A 8 33.01 35.11 36.15
N ALA A 9 34.02 34.33 35.73
CA ALA A 9 33.98 33.54 34.53
C ALA A 9 32.95 32.38 34.61
N LEU A 10 32.85 31.74 35.78
CA LEU A 10 31.86 30.69 36.03
C LEU A 10 30.42 31.23 36.01
N CYS A 11 30.19 32.39 36.62
CA CYS A 11 28.89 33.07 36.55
C CYS A 11 28.51 33.52 35.14
N ALA A 12 29.46 33.98 34.32
CA ALA A 12 29.22 34.36 32.94
C ALA A 12 28.85 33.15 32.07
N VAL A 13 29.47 31.99 32.29
CA VAL A 13 29.13 30.73 31.59
C VAL A 13 27.75 30.20 32.04
N LEU A 14 27.40 30.33 33.32
CA LEU A 14 26.06 29.97 33.81
C LEU A 14 24.97 30.91 33.27
N LEU A 15 25.25 32.20 33.10
CA LEU A 15 24.30 33.17 32.51
C LEU A 15 24.11 32.96 31.00
N LEU A 16 25.12 32.47 30.28
CA LEU A 16 25.01 32.08 28.86
C LEU A 16 24.27 30.75 28.65
N GLY A 17 24.22 29.88 29.66
CA GLY A 17 23.46 28.62 29.64
C GLY A 17 21.97 28.80 29.95
N LEU A 18 21.53 29.98 30.39
CA LEU A 18 20.14 30.32 30.71
C LEU A 18 19.42 31.08 29.55
N SER A 19 20.08 31.32 28.43
CA SER A 19 19.38 31.68 27.17
C SER A 19 18.67 30.41 26.68
N GLY A 20 17.52 30.14 27.30
CA GLY A 20 16.63 29.08 26.91
C GLY A 20 16.34 29.20 25.43
N CYS A 21 16.42 28.08 24.73
CA CYS A 21 15.75 27.94 23.44
C CYS A 21 14.35 28.50 23.61
N ASP A 22 13.96 29.51 22.85
CA ASP A 22 12.56 29.77 22.58
C ASP A 22 12.00 28.45 22.05
N LEU A 23 11.34 27.69 22.92
CA LEU A 23 10.45 26.66 22.50
C LEU A 23 9.43 27.37 21.63
N TYR A 24 9.55 27.20 20.33
CA TYR A 24 8.54 27.58 19.35
C TYR A 24 7.24 26.89 19.79
N GLN A 25 6.47 27.56 20.63
CA GLN A 25 5.09 27.20 20.87
C GLN A 25 4.35 27.73 19.64
N PRO A 26 3.86 26.86 18.76
CA PRO A 26 2.98 27.34 17.70
C PRO A 26 1.81 28.05 18.41
N ASP A 27 1.61 29.30 18.07
CA ASP A 27 0.48 30.08 18.56
C ASP A 27 -0.78 29.31 18.21
N VAL A 28 -1.62 29.04 19.23
CA VAL A 28 -2.88 28.32 19.03
C VAL A 28 -3.75 29.00 17.99
N ASP A 29 -3.68 30.34 17.90
CA ASP A 29 -4.37 31.12 16.88
C ASP A 29 -3.81 30.85 15.46
N SER A 30 -2.53 30.56 15.32
CA SER A 30 -1.95 30.15 14.02
C SER A 30 -2.39 28.76 13.57
N LEU A 31 -2.66 27.86 14.52
CA LEU A 31 -3.21 26.51 14.24
C LEU A 31 -4.72 26.53 13.94
N LEU A 32 -5.43 27.58 14.39
CA LEU A 32 -6.85 27.79 14.13
C LEU A 32 -7.09 28.70 12.93
N SER A 33 -6.05 29.33 12.37
CA SER A 33 -6.17 30.12 11.16
C SER A 33 -6.43 29.21 9.96
N PRO A 34 -7.37 29.55 9.06
CA PRO A 34 -7.54 28.82 7.81
C PRO A 34 -6.20 28.74 7.07
N PRO A 35 -5.91 27.65 6.36
CA PRO A 35 -4.72 27.56 5.53
C PRO A 35 -4.65 28.75 4.58
N VAL A 36 -3.53 29.50 4.60
CA VAL A 36 -3.33 30.59 3.66
C VAL A 36 -2.94 29.95 2.32
N LEU A 37 -3.70 30.24 1.26
CA LEU A 37 -3.37 29.84 -0.09
C LEU A 37 -2.00 30.39 -0.48
N SER A 38 -1.21 29.60 -1.21
CA SER A 38 0.00 30.13 -1.86
C SER A 38 -0.37 31.19 -2.89
N GLU A 39 0.58 32.02 -3.29
CA GLU A 39 0.34 33.03 -4.32
C GLU A 39 -0.24 32.41 -5.60
N LEU A 40 0.34 31.27 -6.03
CA LEU A 40 -0.12 30.51 -7.19
C LEU A 40 -1.56 29.99 -7.02
N GLN A 41 -1.88 29.40 -5.88
CA GLN A 41 -3.24 28.92 -5.60
C GLN A 41 -4.26 30.05 -5.56
N ASN A 42 -3.88 31.22 -5.03
CA ASN A 42 -4.74 32.37 -5.00
C ASN A 42 -5.00 32.96 -6.41
N GLU A 43 -3.99 32.95 -7.30
CA GLU A 43 -4.18 33.34 -8.70
C GLU A 43 -5.16 32.43 -9.42
N VAL A 44 -5.07 31.11 -9.20
CA VAL A 44 -5.98 30.11 -9.77
C VAL A 44 -7.40 30.27 -9.22
N ASP A 45 -7.54 30.50 -7.90
CA ASP A 45 -8.83 30.72 -7.25
C ASP A 45 -9.56 31.95 -7.82
N LEU A 46 -8.85 33.05 -7.99
CA LEU A 46 -9.41 34.27 -8.61
C LEU A 46 -9.83 34.01 -10.06
N ALA A 47 -9.02 33.32 -10.85
CA ALA A 47 -9.38 32.96 -12.23
C ALA A 47 -10.58 32.03 -12.32
N LEU A 48 -10.75 31.11 -11.35
CA LEU A 48 -11.91 30.27 -11.24
C LEU A 48 -13.17 31.08 -10.88
N GLN A 49 -13.06 32.02 -9.90
CA GLN A 49 -14.14 32.91 -9.50
C GLN A 49 -14.65 33.77 -10.66
N ASP A 50 -13.77 34.24 -11.52
CA ASP A 50 -14.14 35.04 -12.71
C ASP A 50 -15.08 34.28 -13.66
N VAL A 51 -15.03 32.94 -13.69
CA VAL A 51 -15.82 32.10 -14.60
C VAL A 51 -17.04 31.47 -13.90
N VAL A 52 -16.86 31.01 -12.65
CA VAL A 52 -17.91 30.25 -11.92
C VAL A 52 -18.76 31.18 -11.04
N GLY A 53 -18.24 32.37 -10.69
CA GLY A 53 -18.82 33.26 -9.68
C GLY A 53 -18.30 32.93 -8.28
N GLU A 54 -18.85 33.62 -7.27
CA GLU A 54 -18.38 33.47 -5.88
C GLU A 54 -19.05 32.30 -5.12
N ASP A 55 -20.13 31.74 -5.65
CA ASP A 55 -20.89 30.66 -4.98
C ASP A 55 -20.47 29.27 -5.46
N PHE A 56 -19.26 28.89 -5.13
CA PHE A 56 -18.75 27.54 -5.34
C PHE A 56 -18.03 27.00 -4.10
N LYS A 57 -17.91 25.68 -4.01
CA LYS A 57 -17.16 24.99 -2.95
C LYS A 57 -16.14 24.08 -3.58
N LEU A 58 -14.88 24.28 -3.25
CA LEU A 58 -13.80 23.40 -3.68
C LEU A 58 -14.01 21.98 -3.16
N ARG A 59 -13.67 21.02 -4.00
CA ARG A 59 -13.59 19.59 -3.67
C ARG A 59 -12.15 19.16 -3.86
N TYR A 60 -11.74 18.12 -3.17
CA TYR A 60 -10.38 17.60 -3.25
C TYR A 60 -10.39 16.09 -3.06
N PRO A 61 -9.39 15.36 -3.61
CA PRO A 61 -9.31 13.92 -3.49
C PRO A 61 -9.19 13.48 -2.04
N SER A 62 -9.97 12.48 -1.65
CA SER A 62 -9.94 11.89 -0.30
C SER A 62 -8.76 10.95 -0.10
N GLY A 63 -8.14 10.46 -1.19
CA GLY A 63 -7.01 9.53 -1.21
C GLY A 63 -5.98 9.86 -2.30
N GLY A 64 -5.04 8.94 -2.50
CA GLY A 64 -3.97 9.09 -3.49
C GLY A 64 -2.87 10.09 -3.10
N SER A 65 -2.02 10.42 -4.06
CA SER A 65 -0.88 11.33 -3.88
C SER A 65 -1.27 12.81 -3.90
N TYR A 66 -2.34 13.16 -4.60
CA TYR A 66 -2.81 14.51 -4.78
C TYR A 66 -4.03 14.79 -3.91
N ARG A 67 -3.84 15.48 -2.78
CA ARG A 67 -4.91 15.79 -1.81
C ARG A 67 -5.19 17.27 -1.66
N SER A 68 -4.63 18.10 -2.54
CA SER A 68 -4.89 19.53 -2.59
C SER A 68 -6.15 19.81 -3.42
N PRO A 69 -6.92 20.85 -3.12
CA PRO A 69 -7.97 21.34 -4.02
C PRO A 69 -7.41 21.92 -5.34
N TYR A 70 -6.13 22.29 -5.35
CA TYR A 70 -5.41 22.76 -6.52
C TYR A 70 -4.29 21.78 -6.83
N ILE A 71 -4.37 21.13 -7.98
CA ILE A 71 -3.42 20.10 -8.43
C ILE A 71 -2.76 20.64 -9.69
N PHE A 72 -1.43 20.63 -9.73
CA PHE A 72 -0.65 21.18 -10.85
C PHE A 72 0.08 20.04 -11.57
N SER A 73 -0.01 20.03 -12.90
CA SER A 73 0.69 19.10 -13.78
C SER A 73 0.73 19.65 -15.19
N ASP A 74 1.82 19.40 -15.92
CA ASP A 74 1.92 19.67 -17.37
C ASP A 74 1.07 18.62 -18.11
N LEU A 75 -0.12 18.99 -18.53
CA LEU A 75 -1.11 18.10 -19.14
C LEU A 75 -0.96 18.01 -20.65
N ASP A 76 -0.55 19.10 -21.32
CA ASP A 76 -0.47 19.16 -22.78
C ASP A 76 0.96 19.06 -23.32
N GLY A 77 1.96 19.01 -22.44
CA GLY A 77 3.36 18.81 -22.79
C GLY A 77 4.06 20.08 -23.28
N ASP A 78 3.55 21.26 -22.98
CA ASP A 78 4.14 22.53 -23.39
C ASP A 78 5.26 23.02 -22.45
N GLY A 79 5.42 22.37 -21.29
CA GLY A 79 6.42 22.65 -20.27
C GLY A 79 5.96 23.64 -19.21
N ALA A 80 4.72 24.12 -19.26
CA ALA A 80 4.05 24.82 -18.18
C ALA A 80 3.10 23.85 -17.45
N GLU A 81 2.74 24.15 -16.20
CA GLU A 81 1.78 23.35 -15.48
C GLU A 81 0.39 23.96 -15.58
N GLU A 82 -0.62 23.13 -15.88
CA GLU A 82 -2.03 23.45 -15.74
C GLU A 82 -2.48 23.20 -14.31
N ALA A 83 -3.56 23.90 -13.91
CA ALA A 83 -4.23 23.68 -12.64
C ALA A 83 -5.51 22.84 -12.85
N VAL A 84 -5.59 21.70 -12.17
CA VAL A 84 -6.78 20.85 -12.10
C VAL A 84 -7.52 21.18 -10.81
N VAL A 85 -8.80 21.55 -10.93
CA VAL A 85 -9.64 21.95 -9.80
C VAL A 85 -10.99 21.23 -9.86
N PHE A 86 -11.44 20.77 -8.70
CA PHE A 86 -12.77 20.17 -8.52
C PHE A 86 -13.62 21.09 -7.65
N TYR A 87 -14.86 21.32 -8.06
CA TYR A 87 -15.79 22.17 -7.31
C TYR A 87 -17.25 21.77 -7.51
N THR A 88 -18.10 22.18 -6.57
CA THR A 88 -19.57 22.18 -6.73
C THR A 88 -20.04 23.63 -6.80
N ALA A 89 -21.03 23.91 -7.66
CA ALA A 89 -21.60 25.24 -7.83
C ALA A 89 -23.00 25.32 -7.18
N GLY A 90 -23.23 26.36 -6.38
CA GLY A 90 -24.50 26.54 -5.67
C GLY A 90 -24.85 25.38 -4.74
N GLU A 91 -26.11 24.93 -4.80
CA GLU A 91 -26.64 23.81 -3.99
C GLU A 91 -26.61 22.45 -4.74
N GLU A 92 -26.09 22.41 -5.97
CA GLU A 92 -26.03 21.19 -6.77
C GLU A 92 -24.99 20.20 -6.19
N PRO A 93 -25.32 18.90 -6.07
CA PRO A 93 -24.36 17.90 -5.58
C PRO A 93 -23.32 17.49 -6.62
N LEU A 94 -23.52 17.91 -7.89
CA LEU A 94 -22.63 17.56 -9.00
C LEU A 94 -21.27 18.21 -8.83
N VAL A 95 -20.22 17.42 -8.91
CA VAL A 95 -18.84 17.90 -8.89
C VAL A 95 -18.40 18.20 -10.32
N TYR A 96 -17.86 19.37 -10.53
CA TYR A 96 -17.27 19.78 -11.81
C TYR A 96 -15.75 19.60 -11.76
N LEU A 97 -15.19 19.19 -12.88
CA LEU A 97 -13.76 19.14 -13.15
C LEU A 97 -13.40 20.29 -14.09
N GLN A 98 -12.50 21.17 -13.64
CA GLN A 98 -12.02 22.34 -14.38
C GLN A 98 -10.51 22.26 -14.55
N VAL A 99 -10.04 22.51 -15.76
CA VAL A 99 -8.63 22.81 -16.03
C VAL A 99 -8.48 24.31 -16.27
N LEU A 100 -7.48 24.89 -15.63
CA LEU A 100 -7.03 26.25 -15.90
C LEU A 100 -5.61 26.19 -16.45
N ASP A 101 -5.36 26.95 -17.49
CA ASP A 101 -4.07 27.03 -18.14
C ASP A 101 -3.53 28.47 -18.10
N ARG A 102 -2.21 28.64 -18.18
CA ARG A 102 -1.54 29.93 -18.05
C ARG A 102 -1.17 30.51 -19.40
N GLN A 103 -2.01 31.41 -19.90
CA GLN A 103 -1.79 32.08 -21.17
C GLN A 103 -1.37 33.56 -20.96
N GLU A 104 -0.28 33.98 -21.61
CA GLU A 104 0.26 35.35 -21.51
C GLU A 104 0.48 35.80 -20.05
N GLY A 105 0.84 34.82 -19.17
CA GLY A 105 1.10 35.06 -17.74
C GLY A 105 -0.15 35.19 -16.87
N ARG A 106 -1.33 34.85 -17.38
CA ARG A 106 -2.60 34.86 -16.63
C ARG A 106 -3.27 33.50 -16.71
N TRP A 107 -3.83 33.06 -15.61
CA TRP A 107 -4.66 31.87 -15.56
C TRP A 107 -5.98 32.10 -16.28
N ARG A 108 -6.38 31.14 -17.11
CA ARG A 108 -7.66 31.11 -17.82
C ARG A 108 -8.31 29.75 -17.62
N ALA A 109 -9.58 29.77 -17.19
CA ALA A 109 -10.39 28.57 -17.13
C ALA A 109 -10.98 28.30 -18.52
N TYR A 110 -10.90 27.05 -18.95
CA TYR A 110 -11.52 26.55 -20.16
C TYR A 110 -12.84 25.83 -19.86
N ASN A 111 -13.27 24.89 -20.69
CA ASN A 111 -14.52 24.17 -20.45
C ASN A 111 -14.45 23.33 -19.18
N ALA A 112 -15.39 23.53 -18.27
CA ALA A 112 -15.62 22.60 -17.17
C ALA A 112 -16.36 21.39 -17.69
N LEU A 113 -15.96 20.19 -17.24
CA LEU A 113 -16.75 18.98 -17.46
C LEU A 113 -17.55 18.64 -16.19
N PRO A 114 -18.82 18.26 -16.36
CA PRO A 114 -19.55 17.65 -15.26
C PRO A 114 -18.89 16.30 -14.92
N GLY A 115 -18.46 16.14 -13.66
CA GLY A 115 -18.00 14.88 -13.13
C GLY A 115 -19.18 14.03 -12.64
N LEU A 116 -19.11 13.53 -11.42
CA LEU A 116 -20.14 12.71 -10.81
C LEU A 116 -20.68 13.35 -9.53
N GLU A 117 -21.86 12.91 -9.09
CA GLU A 117 -22.39 13.26 -7.78
C GLU A 117 -21.67 12.40 -6.72
N GLY A 118 -20.87 13.01 -5.84
CA GLY A 118 -20.17 12.25 -4.81
C GLY A 118 -18.79 12.80 -4.48
N GLU A 119 -17.85 11.90 -4.28
CA GLU A 119 -16.50 12.24 -3.85
C GLU A 119 -15.46 11.92 -4.91
N VAL A 120 -14.46 12.78 -5.03
CA VAL A 120 -13.23 12.49 -5.76
C VAL A 120 -12.37 11.59 -4.86
N LEU A 121 -12.17 10.34 -5.25
CA LEU A 121 -11.39 9.39 -4.46
C LEU A 121 -9.89 9.62 -4.62
N PHE A 122 -9.44 9.76 -5.86
CA PHE A 122 -8.05 10.05 -6.18
C PHE A 122 -7.93 10.72 -7.54
N VAL A 123 -6.77 11.33 -7.76
CA VAL A 123 -6.30 11.83 -9.06
C VAL A 123 -4.94 11.24 -9.32
N ASP A 124 -4.67 10.87 -10.57
CA ASP A 124 -3.38 10.40 -11.03
C ASP A 124 -3.11 10.85 -12.47
N PHE A 125 -1.85 10.93 -12.85
CA PHE A 125 -1.41 11.35 -14.18
C PHE A 125 -0.64 10.21 -14.85
N ARG A 126 -1.03 9.84 -16.06
CA ARG A 126 -0.55 8.65 -16.74
C ARG A 126 -0.29 8.89 -18.23
N HIS A 127 0.45 7.99 -18.85
CA HIS A 127 0.86 8.06 -20.25
C HIS A 127 0.33 6.86 -21.03
N LEU A 128 -1.00 6.82 -21.29
CA LEU A 128 -1.62 5.68 -21.94
C LEU A 128 -1.45 5.69 -23.46
N GLN A 129 -1.10 6.83 -24.06
CA GLN A 129 -0.89 6.91 -25.51
C GLN A 129 0.58 7.05 -25.90
N SER A 130 1.31 7.89 -25.20
CA SER A 130 2.74 8.14 -25.42
C SER A 130 3.34 8.93 -24.26
N ASP A 131 4.64 8.89 -24.08
CA ASP A 131 5.36 9.63 -23.03
C ASP A 131 5.18 11.16 -23.09
N SER A 132 4.71 11.69 -24.24
CA SER A 132 4.52 13.13 -24.44
C SER A 132 3.10 13.61 -24.20
N ILE A 133 2.18 12.72 -23.86
CA ILE A 133 0.77 13.05 -23.60
C ILE A 133 0.39 12.57 -22.22
N THR A 134 -0.01 13.51 -21.37
CA THR A 134 -0.44 13.21 -20.00
C THR A 134 -1.96 13.05 -19.98
N ASP A 135 -2.40 11.87 -19.57
CA ASP A 135 -3.81 11.54 -19.33
C ASP A 135 -4.13 11.72 -17.84
N LEU A 136 -5.26 12.31 -17.53
CA LEU A 136 -5.75 12.54 -16.18
C LEU A 136 -6.73 11.44 -15.78
N LEU A 137 -6.36 10.60 -14.81
CA LEU A 137 -7.22 9.59 -14.20
C LEU A 137 -7.89 10.17 -12.96
N VAL A 138 -9.21 10.02 -12.88
CA VAL A 138 -9.99 10.44 -11.71
C VAL A 138 -10.86 9.29 -11.24
N GLY A 139 -10.64 8.87 -10.01
CA GLY A 139 -11.50 7.91 -9.32
C GLY A 139 -12.63 8.62 -8.58
N TRP A 140 -13.85 8.16 -8.78
CA TRP A 140 -15.06 8.72 -8.18
C TRP A 140 -15.78 7.69 -7.32
N SER A 141 -16.41 8.15 -6.24
CA SER A 141 -17.36 7.39 -5.45
C SER A 141 -18.71 8.09 -5.50
N GLU A 142 -19.76 7.36 -5.84
CA GLU A 142 -21.13 7.86 -5.81
C GLU A 142 -21.87 7.26 -4.60
N PRO A 143 -22.58 8.06 -3.79
CA PRO A 143 -23.14 7.61 -2.51
C PRO A 143 -24.10 6.43 -2.60
N ASP A 144 -24.81 6.31 -3.73
CA ASP A 144 -25.86 5.29 -3.92
C ASP A 144 -25.38 4.07 -4.73
N LEU A 145 -24.10 4.06 -5.18
CA LEU A 145 -23.55 2.96 -5.96
C LEU A 145 -22.65 2.07 -5.12
N GLN A 146 -22.65 0.78 -5.45
CA GLN A 146 -21.82 -0.22 -4.77
C GLN A 146 -20.41 -0.35 -5.38
N TYR A 147 -20.11 0.43 -6.41
CA TYR A 147 -18.84 0.43 -7.14
C TYR A 147 -18.33 1.85 -7.30
N ASN A 148 -17.03 1.98 -7.49
CA ASN A 148 -16.40 3.23 -7.86
C ASN A 148 -16.37 3.37 -9.37
N THR A 149 -16.32 4.61 -9.85
CA THR A 149 -16.19 4.92 -11.27
C THR A 149 -14.83 5.56 -11.54
N LEU A 150 -14.12 5.04 -12.53
CA LEU A 150 -12.90 5.65 -13.06
C LEU A 150 -13.25 6.38 -14.34
N CYS A 151 -12.82 7.64 -14.43
CA CYS A 151 -12.87 8.43 -15.66
C CYS A 151 -11.44 8.80 -16.07
N LEU A 152 -11.19 8.67 -17.37
CA LEU A 152 -9.95 9.10 -18.00
C LEU A 152 -10.24 10.34 -18.83
N TYR A 153 -9.46 11.40 -18.60
CA TYR A 153 -9.58 12.66 -19.32
C TYR A 153 -8.26 13.03 -20.00
N ARG A 154 -8.36 13.83 -21.04
CA ARG A 154 -7.22 14.44 -21.72
C ARG A 154 -7.47 15.94 -21.89
N TYR A 155 -6.46 16.73 -21.58
CA TYR A 155 -6.42 18.14 -21.90
C TYR A 155 -5.52 18.35 -23.11
N GLN A 156 -6.07 18.92 -24.17
CA GLN A 156 -5.35 19.23 -25.40
C GLN A 156 -6.07 20.35 -26.15
N ASP A 157 -5.31 21.23 -26.80
CA ASP A 157 -5.87 22.34 -27.60
C ASP A 157 -6.87 23.21 -26.78
N ASN A 158 -6.56 23.49 -25.52
CA ASN A 158 -7.42 24.23 -24.58
C ASN A 158 -8.78 23.57 -24.32
N SER A 159 -8.85 22.26 -24.45
CA SER A 159 -10.09 21.51 -24.23
C SER A 159 -9.85 20.26 -23.41
N LEU A 160 -10.64 20.10 -22.35
CA LEU A 160 -10.71 18.89 -21.57
C LEU A 160 -11.76 17.94 -22.19
N THR A 161 -11.40 16.69 -22.40
CA THR A 161 -12.28 15.68 -23.03
C THR A 161 -12.23 14.40 -22.19
N GLU A 162 -13.38 13.80 -21.90
CA GLU A 162 -13.46 12.47 -21.33
C GLU A 162 -13.23 11.43 -22.46
N LEU A 163 -12.21 10.58 -22.27
CA LEU A 163 -11.84 9.54 -23.24
C LEU A 163 -12.44 8.19 -22.91
N PHE A 164 -12.58 7.87 -21.62
CA PHE A 164 -12.97 6.55 -21.17
C PHE A 164 -13.61 6.61 -19.79
N ARG A 165 -14.57 5.72 -19.54
CA ARG A 165 -15.23 5.56 -18.25
C ARG A 165 -15.48 4.09 -17.96
N VAL A 166 -15.19 3.64 -16.74
CA VAL A 166 -15.42 2.26 -16.31
C VAL A 166 -15.67 2.17 -14.81
N ASN A 167 -16.49 1.22 -14.40
CA ASN A 167 -16.68 0.88 -13.00
C ASN A 167 -15.54 -0.02 -12.52
N TYR A 168 -15.12 0.13 -11.25
CA TYR A 168 -14.05 -0.67 -10.68
C TYR A 168 -14.20 -0.85 -9.16
N ASP A 169 -13.66 -1.94 -8.66
CA ASP A 169 -13.39 -2.19 -7.23
C ASP A 169 -11.88 -2.22 -6.95
N GLY A 170 -11.08 -2.48 -7.96
CA GLY A 170 -9.62 -2.45 -7.92
C GLY A 170 -9.04 -1.97 -9.24
N ILE A 171 -7.89 -1.32 -9.17
CA ILE A 171 -7.23 -0.71 -10.32
C ILE A 171 -5.72 -0.85 -10.19
N THR A 172 -5.04 -0.97 -11.33
CA THR A 172 -3.60 -0.82 -11.43
C THR A 172 -3.22 -0.29 -12.82
N VAL A 173 -2.15 0.49 -12.88
CA VAL A 173 -1.63 1.09 -14.12
C VAL A 173 -0.13 0.90 -14.16
N ALA A 174 0.39 0.38 -15.27
CA ALA A 174 1.82 0.24 -15.53
C ALA A 174 2.06 0.00 -17.02
N ASP A 175 3.26 0.27 -17.49
CA ASP A 175 3.77 -0.21 -18.77
C ASP A 175 4.18 -1.69 -18.63
N PHE A 176 3.18 -2.59 -18.79
CA PHE A 176 3.37 -4.02 -18.57
C PHE A 176 4.23 -4.67 -19.66
N ASP A 177 4.09 -4.24 -20.90
CA ASP A 177 4.82 -4.82 -22.01
C ASP A 177 6.12 -4.09 -22.38
N ARG A 178 6.41 -2.99 -21.68
CA ARG A 178 7.60 -2.13 -21.83
C ARG A 178 7.72 -1.50 -23.22
N ASN A 179 6.58 -1.12 -23.78
CA ASN A 179 6.51 -0.43 -25.07
C ASN A 179 6.60 1.10 -24.96
N GLY A 180 6.64 1.65 -23.73
CA GLY A 180 6.68 3.07 -23.43
C GLY A 180 5.31 3.70 -23.24
N THR A 181 4.22 2.91 -23.30
CA THR A 181 2.87 3.32 -22.95
C THR A 181 2.35 2.49 -21.79
N GLU A 182 1.52 3.08 -20.95
CA GLU A 182 0.96 2.38 -19.80
C GLU A 182 -0.37 1.73 -20.17
N GLU A 183 -0.65 0.56 -19.59
CA GLU A 183 -1.95 -0.09 -19.63
C GLU A 183 -2.63 0.02 -18.27
N LEU A 184 -3.95 0.10 -18.33
CA LEU A 184 -4.84 0.10 -17.19
C LEU A 184 -5.49 -1.29 -17.04
N VAL A 185 -5.34 -1.91 -15.88
CA VAL A 185 -6.11 -3.12 -15.53
C VAL A 185 -7.09 -2.75 -14.42
N THR A 186 -8.38 -2.91 -14.71
CA THR A 186 -9.46 -2.77 -13.73
C THR A 186 -10.01 -4.13 -13.32
N ALA A 187 -10.42 -4.23 -12.07
CA ALA A 187 -11.10 -5.40 -11.52
C ALA A 187 -12.45 -4.97 -10.93
N THR A 188 -13.51 -5.69 -11.27
CA THR A 188 -14.86 -5.47 -10.74
C THR A 188 -15.37 -6.74 -10.08
N LEU A 189 -15.91 -6.60 -8.86
CA LEU A 189 -16.45 -7.69 -8.07
C LEU A 189 -17.95 -7.89 -8.38
N ASP A 190 -18.31 -9.12 -8.71
CA ASP A 190 -19.70 -9.57 -8.85
C ASP A 190 -19.81 -11.01 -8.33
N SER A 191 -20.20 -11.94 -9.14
CA SER A 191 -20.22 -13.38 -8.84
C SER A 191 -18.81 -14.01 -8.81
N GLY A 192 -17.82 -13.27 -9.26
CA GLY A 192 -16.38 -13.51 -9.29
C GLY A 192 -15.64 -12.19 -9.46
N VAL A 193 -14.52 -12.21 -10.16
CA VAL A 193 -13.74 -11.01 -10.51
C VAL A 193 -13.71 -10.87 -12.03
N MET A 194 -14.31 -9.82 -12.55
CA MET A 194 -14.15 -9.43 -13.95
C MET A 194 -12.93 -8.51 -14.06
N LEU A 195 -12.01 -8.83 -14.96
CA LEU A 195 -10.80 -8.08 -15.24
C LEU A 195 -10.87 -7.51 -16.64
N GLN A 196 -10.48 -6.25 -16.80
CA GLN A 196 -10.47 -5.55 -18.07
C GLN A 196 -9.12 -4.86 -18.27
N LEU A 197 -8.50 -5.11 -19.41
CA LEU A 197 -7.30 -4.42 -19.88
C LEU A 197 -7.73 -3.28 -20.80
N THR A 198 -7.27 -2.08 -20.53
CA THR A 198 -7.54 -0.88 -21.32
C THR A 198 -6.21 -0.22 -21.67
N GLY A 199 -6.06 0.22 -22.90
CA GLY A 199 -4.85 0.87 -23.39
C GLY A 199 -5.05 1.49 -24.77
N TRP A 200 -3.96 1.90 -25.41
CA TRP A 200 -3.97 2.48 -26.74
C TRP A 200 -4.02 1.39 -27.82
N ASP A 201 -5.08 1.41 -28.66
CA ASP A 201 -5.26 0.43 -29.74
C ASP A 201 -4.73 0.89 -31.12
N GLY A 202 -4.01 2.01 -31.17
CA GLY A 202 -3.52 2.64 -32.39
C GLY A 202 -4.45 3.74 -32.94
N SER A 203 -5.67 3.88 -32.41
CA SER A 203 -6.64 4.90 -32.81
C SER A 203 -7.22 5.68 -31.64
N GLY A 204 -7.27 5.09 -30.45
CA GLY A 204 -7.80 5.68 -29.24
C GLY A 204 -7.57 4.79 -28.01
N ILE A 205 -8.00 5.28 -26.86
CA ILE A 205 -8.06 4.47 -25.65
C ILE A 205 -9.28 3.57 -25.72
N SER A 206 -9.05 2.27 -25.61
CA SER A 206 -10.10 1.26 -25.74
C SER A 206 -9.86 0.05 -24.84
N VAL A 207 -10.88 -0.78 -24.66
CA VAL A 207 -10.77 -2.09 -24.02
C VAL A 207 -10.06 -3.04 -24.97
N LEU A 208 -8.87 -3.51 -24.58
CA LEU A 208 -8.06 -4.44 -25.35
C LEU A 208 -8.47 -5.90 -25.09
N ASP A 209 -8.75 -6.23 -23.81
CA ASP A 209 -9.18 -7.57 -23.43
C ASP A 209 -10.07 -7.54 -22.17
N THR A 210 -10.88 -8.58 -22.02
CA THR A 210 -11.69 -8.80 -20.82
C THR A 210 -11.66 -10.28 -20.47
N THR A 211 -11.42 -10.60 -19.20
CA THR A 211 -11.42 -11.97 -18.68
C THR A 211 -12.14 -12.05 -17.36
N TYR A 212 -12.48 -13.25 -16.93
CA TYR A 212 -13.25 -13.50 -15.73
C TYR A 212 -12.60 -14.59 -14.89
N SER A 213 -12.53 -14.34 -13.57
CA SER A 213 -12.13 -15.32 -12.57
C SER A 213 -13.30 -15.70 -11.67
N SER A 214 -13.44 -16.98 -11.38
CA SER A 214 -14.46 -17.50 -10.46
C SER A 214 -14.14 -17.24 -8.98
N LEU A 215 -12.97 -16.66 -8.66
CA LEU A 215 -12.58 -16.30 -7.30
C LEU A 215 -13.54 -15.24 -6.73
N ARG A 216 -14.15 -15.56 -5.59
CA ARG A 216 -15.10 -14.64 -4.93
C ARG A 216 -14.39 -13.87 -3.82
N LEU A 217 -14.21 -12.59 -4.03
CA LEU A 217 -13.66 -11.65 -3.05
C LEU A 217 -14.75 -10.70 -2.56
N GLN A 218 -14.67 -10.25 -1.32
CA GLN A 218 -15.59 -9.29 -0.72
C GLN A 218 -15.12 -7.85 -0.92
N ASN A 219 -13.83 -7.65 -1.12
CA ASN A 219 -13.16 -6.38 -1.40
C ASN A 219 -11.86 -6.63 -2.14
N LEU A 220 -11.29 -5.58 -2.72
CA LEU A 220 -9.94 -5.56 -3.23
C LEU A 220 -9.10 -4.54 -2.46
N ASN A 221 -7.84 -4.88 -2.22
CA ASN A 221 -6.81 -3.98 -1.74
C ASN A 221 -6.02 -3.44 -2.95
N GLU A 222 -5.09 -2.53 -2.70
CA GLU A 222 -4.15 -2.05 -3.71
C GLU A 222 -3.40 -3.23 -4.34
N ALA A 223 -3.36 -3.27 -5.67
CA ALA A 223 -2.72 -4.35 -6.40
C ALA A 223 -1.18 -4.26 -6.32
N VAL A 224 -0.52 -5.41 -6.27
CA VAL A 224 0.94 -5.48 -6.30
C VAL A 224 1.41 -5.71 -7.73
N ILE A 225 2.20 -4.79 -8.27
CA ILE A 225 2.72 -4.83 -9.65
C ILE A 225 4.09 -5.51 -9.67
N GLY A 226 4.30 -6.39 -10.65
CA GLY A 226 5.59 -7.06 -10.87
C GLY A 226 5.48 -8.20 -11.86
N GLN A 227 6.42 -9.14 -11.83
CA GLN A 227 6.29 -10.37 -12.62
C GLN A 227 5.41 -11.38 -11.90
N ILE A 228 4.45 -11.93 -12.59
CA ILE A 228 3.55 -12.99 -12.07
C ILE A 228 4.20 -14.38 -12.20
N SER A 229 4.99 -14.53 -13.22
CA SER A 229 5.87 -15.70 -13.47
C SER A 229 7.03 -15.25 -14.36
N PRO A 230 8.08 -16.06 -14.56
CA PRO A 230 9.18 -15.67 -15.41
C PRO A 230 8.73 -15.20 -16.81
N GLY A 231 9.02 -13.93 -17.13
CA GLY A 231 8.64 -13.32 -18.40
C GLY A 231 7.16 -13.00 -18.60
N LEU A 232 6.36 -13.01 -17.54
CA LEU A 232 4.96 -12.59 -17.54
C LEU A 232 4.76 -11.43 -16.58
N PRO A 233 4.89 -10.19 -17.01
CA PRO A 233 4.57 -9.02 -16.19
C PRO A 233 3.06 -8.96 -15.91
N GLY A 234 2.68 -8.25 -14.85
CA GLY A 234 1.29 -8.13 -14.48
C GLY A 234 1.11 -7.59 -13.07
N ALA A 235 -0.01 -7.96 -12.44
CA ALA A 235 -0.33 -7.55 -11.10
C ALA A 235 -1.02 -8.68 -10.31
N VAL A 236 -0.95 -8.57 -8.99
CA VAL A 236 -1.71 -9.44 -8.09
C VAL A 236 -2.75 -8.60 -7.38
N PHE A 237 -4.01 -8.85 -7.67
CA PHE A 237 -5.13 -8.38 -6.89
C PHE A 237 -5.35 -9.32 -5.71
N TYR A 238 -5.65 -8.78 -4.54
CA TYR A 238 -5.92 -9.58 -3.36
C TYR A 238 -6.98 -8.94 -2.48
N GLY A 239 -7.70 -9.76 -1.75
CA GLY A 239 -8.78 -9.27 -0.92
C GLY A 239 -9.35 -10.35 -0.01
N ARG A 240 -10.40 -10.01 0.72
CA ARG A 240 -11.05 -10.92 1.66
C ARG A 240 -11.99 -11.87 0.93
N ILE A 241 -11.92 -13.15 1.27
CA ILE A 241 -12.97 -14.14 0.98
C ILE A 241 -14.05 -14.11 2.08
N ASN A 242 -13.62 -13.91 3.32
CA ASN A 242 -14.47 -13.80 4.51
C ASN A 242 -13.75 -13.00 5.60
N ALA A 243 -14.31 -12.95 6.81
CA ALA A 243 -13.76 -12.16 7.92
C ALA A 243 -12.31 -12.54 8.29
N ASP A 244 -11.91 -13.81 8.07
CA ASP A 244 -10.65 -14.36 8.59
C ASP A 244 -9.65 -14.73 7.48
N MET A 245 -10.07 -14.69 6.21
CA MET A 245 -9.29 -15.26 5.11
C MET A 245 -9.24 -14.32 3.91
N THR A 246 -8.06 -14.15 3.36
CA THR A 246 -7.80 -13.46 2.10
C THR A 246 -7.42 -14.46 1.01
N ALA A 247 -7.50 -14.03 -0.24
CA ALA A 247 -6.95 -14.73 -1.38
C ALA A 247 -6.34 -13.76 -2.38
N SER A 248 -5.51 -14.28 -3.26
CA SER A 248 -4.80 -13.54 -4.28
C SER A 248 -5.19 -14.03 -5.68
N LEU A 249 -5.40 -13.09 -6.57
CA LEU A 249 -5.67 -13.30 -8.00
C LEU A 249 -4.52 -12.70 -8.80
N ALA A 250 -3.68 -13.55 -9.35
CA ALA A 250 -2.59 -13.15 -10.22
C ALA A 250 -3.09 -12.94 -11.65
N VAL A 251 -2.79 -11.80 -12.23
CA VAL A 251 -3.14 -11.42 -13.59
C VAL A 251 -1.87 -11.00 -14.35
N GLY A 252 -1.54 -11.71 -15.40
CA GLY A 252 -0.44 -11.35 -16.31
C GLY A 252 -0.96 -10.60 -17.52
N VAL A 253 -0.10 -9.76 -18.11
CA VAL A 253 -0.36 -9.05 -19.34
C VAL A 253 0.64 -9.51 -20.41
N ARG A 254 0.16 -9.86 -21.60
CA ARG A 254 1.00 -10.22 -22.75
C ARG A 254 0.45 -9.61 -24.03
N GLY A 255 1.05 -8.52 -24.47
CA GLY A 255 0.47 -7.66 -25.49
C GLY A 255 -0.94 -7.25 -25.05
N ASP A 256 -1.90 -7.33 -25.95
CA ASP A 256 -3.29 -6.94 -25.70
C ASP A 256 -4.13 -8.02 -24.97
N ARG A 257 -3.51 -8.89 -24.16
CA ARG A 257 -4.20 -10.04 -23.55
C ARG A 257 -3.92 -10.17 -22.07
N LEU A 258 -4.98 -10.46 -21.33
CA LEU A 258 -4.93 -10.88 -19.92
C LEU A 258 -4.70 -12.40 -19.82
N ILE A 259 -3.81 -12.80 -18.95
CA ILE A 259 -3.49 -14.19 -18.65
C ILE A 259 -3.79 -14.45 -17.17
N LEU A 260 -4.60 -15.46 -16.89
CA LEU A 260 -4.91 -15.91 -15.54
C LEU A 260 -4.20 -17.25 -15.26
N PRO A 261 -2.99 -17.26 -14.68
CA PRO A 261 -2.23 -18.50 -14.49
C PRO A 261 -2.91 -19.47 -13.52
N GLN A 262 -3.79 -18.96 -12.64
CA GLN A 262 -4.48 -19.75 -11.62
C GLN A 262 -5.76 -20.43 -12.13
N GLU A 263 -6.24 -20.15 -13.35
CA GLU A 263 -7.51 -20.69 -13.87
C GLU A 263 -7.43 -22.15 -14.34
N THR A 264 -6.26 -22.74 -14.37
CA THR A 264 -6.11 -24.11 -14.88
C THR A 264 -6.61 -25.19 -13.88
N SER A 265 -6.89 -24.83 -12.64
CA SER A 265 -7.56 -25.71 -11.65
C SER A 265 -8.07 -24.92 -10.43
N GLU A 266 -9.19 -25.36 -9.81
CA GLU A 266 -9.69 -24.79 -8.54
C GLU A 266 -8.66 -24.87 -7.40
N ALA A 267 -7.73 -25.81 -7.46
CA ALA A 267 -6.67 -25.98 -6.47
C ALA A 267 -5.73 -24.75 -6.40
N TYR A 268 -5.52 -24.04 -7.49
CA TYR A 268 -4.61 -22.87 -7.50
C TYR A 268 -5.12 -21.69 -6.70
N TYR A 269 -6.41 -21.44 -6.65
CA TYR A 269 -6.94 -20.38 -5.79
C TYR A 269 -6.81 -20.76 -4.32
N ALA A 270 -7.05 -22.03 -3.96
CA ALA A 270 -6.84 -22.52 -2.61
C ALA A 270 -5.37 -22.39 -2.16
N ASP A 271 -4.42 -22.44 -3.09
CA ASP A 271 -2.99 -22.25 -2.83
C ASP A 271 -2.61 -20.77 -2.54
N SER A 272 -3.55 -19.83 -2.59
CA SER A 272 -3.38 -18.44 -2.17
C SER A 272 -4.25 -18.06 -0.96
N TYR A 273 -4.90 -19.02 -0.31
CA TYR A 273 -5.73 -18.74 0.86
C TYR A 273 -4.87 -18.47 2.09
N CYS A 274 -5.01 -17.26 2.63
CA CYS A 274 -4.18 -16.76 3.71
C CYS A 274 -5.01 -16.31 4.91
N TYR A 275 -4.76 -16.93 6.06
CA TYR A 275 -5.37 -16.61 7.35
C TYR A 275 -4.53 -15.62 8.17
N SER A 276 -3.27 -15.43 7.84
CA SER A 276 -2.37 -14.51 8.55
C SER A 276 -2.62 -13.04 8.20
N GLY A 277 -3.30 -12.77 7.07
CA GLY A 277 -3.43 -11.43 6.51
C GLY A 277 -2.16 -10.94 5.78
N ALA A 278 -1.24 -11.86 5.48
CA ALA A 278 -0.07 -11.54 4.66
C ALA A 278 -0.47 -11.09 3.27
N VAL A 279 0.35 -10.26 2.66
CA VAL A 279 0.14 -9.69 1.33
C VAL A 279 1.10 -10.30 0.32
N PRO A 280 0.71 -10.37 -0.97
CA PRO A 280 1.60 -10.75 -2.05
C PRO A 280 2.85 -9.87 -2.07
N ALA A 281 4.01 -10.44 -2.33
CA ALA A 281 5.27 -9.72 -2.39
C ALA A 281 6.34 -10.52 -3.13
N ASP A 282 7.31 -9.84 -3.73
CA ASP A 282 8.59 -10.45 -4.11
C ASP A 282 9.42 -10.68 -2.84
N ILE A 283 9.28 -11.88 -2.27
CA ILE A 283 9.82 -12.19 -0.94
C ILE A 283 11.30 -12.55 -0.96
N ASN A 284 11.82 -12.95 -2.10
CA ASN A 284 13.20 -13.42 -2.29
C ASN A 284 14.06 -12.46 -3.13
N GLY A 285 13.48 -11.42 -3.73
CA GLY A 285 14.18 -10.40 -4.53
C GLY A 285 14.48 -10.86 -5.95
N ASP A 286 13.74 -11.82 -6.51
CA ASP A 286 13.95 -12.31 -7.88
C ASP A 286 13.09 -11.60 -8.93
N GLY A 287 12.26 -10.64 -8.49
CA GLY A 287 11.35 -9.84 -9.31
C GLY A 287 10.03 -10.51 -9.60
N ILE A 288 9.78 -11.72 -9.08
CA ILE A 288 8.49 -12.42 -9.18
C ILE A 288 7.70 -12.20 -7.90
N ILE A 289 6.39 -11.96 -8.03
CA ILE A 289 5.51 -11.79 -6.88
C ILE A 289 5.05 -13.16 -6.40
N GLU A 290 5.38 -13.51 -5.16
CA GLU A 290 4.87 -14.70 -4.52
C GLU A 290 3.52 -14.43 -3.85
N LEU A 291 2.66 -15.45 -3.90
CA LEU A 291 1.35 -15.47 -3.29
C LEU A 291 1.42 -16.09 -1.89
N PRO A 292 0.92 -15.41 -0.84
CA PRO A 292 0.93 -15.96 0.51
C PRO A 292 -0.14 -17.06 0.65
N TRP A 293 0.24 -18.15 1.29
CA TRP A 293 -0.64 -19.26 1.67
C TRP A 293 -0.40 -19.67 3.12
N SER A 294 -1.46 -19.85 3.89
CA SER A 294 -1.35 -20.20 5.30
C SER A 294 -1.40 -21.71 5.53
N ALA A 295 -0.35 -22.23 6.13
CA ALA A 295 -0.26 -23.61 6.61
C ALA A 295 -0.44 -23.64 8.13
N ALA A 296 -1.41 -24.40 8.62
CA ALA A 296 -1.58 -24.60 10.06
C ALA A 296 -0.34 -25.26 10.66
N ALA A 297 0.19 -24.69 11.74
CA ALA A 297 1.31 -25.28 12.44
C ALA A 297 0.92 -26.64 13.07
N PRO A 298 1.85 -27.61 13.15
CA PRO A 298 1.61 -28.89 13.80
C PRO A 298 1.13 -28.73 15.24
N GLY A 299 0.16 -29.55 15.63
CA GLY A 299 -0.42 -29.57 16.98
C GLY A 299 -1.77 -28.86 17.09
N TYR A 300 -2.19 -28.12 16.08
CA TYR A 300 -3.48 -27.41 16.08
C TYR A 300 -4.63 -28.16 15.41
N THR A 301 -4.43 -29.44 15.07
CA THR A 301 -5.50 -30.28 14.50
C THR A 301 -6.66 -30.40 15.48
N GLY A 302 -7.85 -29.96 15.07
CA GLY A 302 -9.05 -29.97 15.91
C GLY A 302 -9.18 -28.82 16.89
N ALA A 303 -8.23 -27.88 16.90
CA ALA A 303 -8.33 -26.64 17.67
C ALA A 303 -9.40 -25.70 17.08
N GLY A 304 -9.94 -24.83 17.92
CA GLY A 304 -10.81 -23.73 17.47
C GLY A 304 -10.05 -22.81 16.51
N ARG A 305 -10.76 -22.23 15.54
CA ARG A 305 -10.14 -21.38 14.50
C ARG A 305 -9.27 -20.26 15.09
N GLU A 306 -9.69 -19.62 16.17
CA GLU A 306 -8.94 -18.53 16.84
C GLU A 306 -7.66 -19.00 17.53
N GLU A 307 -7.58 -20.28 17.85
CA GLU A 307 -6.42 -20.89 18.52
C GLU A 307 -5.33 -21.27 17.53
N ILE A 308 -5.71 -21.60 16.28
CA ILE A 308 -4.77 -22.06 15.26
C ILE A 308 -3.71 -20.99 14.99
N ARG A 309 -2.45 -21.45 14.94
CA ARG A 309 -1.34 -20.60 14.47
C ARG A 309 -0.85 -21.14 13.14
N TYR A 310 -0.45 -20.20 12.28
CA TYR A 310 -0.10 -20.49 10.90
C TYR A 310 1.36 -20.10 10.64
N PHE A 311 2.01 -20.88 9.79
CA PHE A 311 3.14 -20.40 8.99
C PHE A 311 2.58 -19.87 7.67
N THR A 312 3.26 -18.90 7.08
CA THR A 312 2.94 -18.41 5.75
C THR A 312 3.95 -18.96 4.76
N GLU A 313 3.50 -19.76 3.81
CA GLU A 313 4.27 -20.09 2.61
C GLU A 313 4.06 -18.99 1.57
N TYR A 314 5.15 -18.52 1.00
CA TYR A 314 5.14 -17.67 -0.18
C TYR A 314 5.39 -18.55 -1.39
N ARG A 315 4.48 -18.51 -2.35
CA ARG A 315 4.41 -19.46 -3.45
C ARG A 315 4.49 -18.72 -4.79
N SER A 316 5.42 -19.13 -5.62
CA SER A 316 5.61 -18.63 -6.98
C SER A 316 4.77 -19.44 -7.97
N LEU A 317 4.22 -18.76 -8.98
CA LEU A 317 3.49 -19.41 -10.07
C LEU A 317 4.45 -19.69 -11.23
N GLN A 318 4.77 -20.96 -11.47
CA GLN A 318 5.69 -21.38 -12.52
C GLN A 318 5.12 -22.54 -13.32
N GLU A 319 5.10 -22.41 -14.64
CA GLU A 319 4.64 -23.47 -15.56
C GLU A 319 3.28 -24.09 -15.16
N GLY A 320 2.34 -23.26 -14.70
CA GLY A 320 1.03 -23.70 -14.26
C GLY A 320 1.05 -24.44 -12.92
N LYS A 321 2.08 -24.28 -12.09
CA LYS A 321 2.20 -24.84 -10.74
C LYS A 321 2.43 -23.76 -9.72
N SER A 322 1.94 -23.97 -8.52
CA SER A 322 2.19 -23.17 -7.33
C SER A 322 3.30 -23.83 -6.50
N LEU A 323 4.48 -23.22 -6.47
CA LEU A 323 5.67 -23.77 -5.83
C LEU A 323 6.07 -22.94 -4.60
N PRO A 324 6.29 -23.55 -3.43
CA PRO A 324 6.76 -22.83 -2.25
C PRO A 324 8.20 -22.35 -2.44
N VAL A 325 8.42 -21.05 -2.25
CA VAL A 325 9.72 -20.39 -2.38
C VAL A 325 10.30 -20.04 -1.02
N ALA A 326 9.47 -19.50 -0.13
CA ALA A 326 9.86 -19.14 1.22
C ALA A 326 8.76 -19.53 2.22
N VAL A 327 9.17 -19.70 3.48
CA VAL A 327 8.26 -19.87 4.62
C VAL A 327 8.57 -18.82 5.64
N SER A 328 7.54 -18.19 6.18
CA SER A 328 7.67 -17.20 7.25
C SER A 328 6.85 -17.55 8.48
N CYS A 329 7.29 -16.98 9.58
CA CYS A 329 6.49 -16.75 10.77
C CYS A 329 6.27 -15.25 10.86
N GLU A 330 5.01 -14.80 10.99
CA GLU A 330 4.70 -13.38 10.97
C GLU A 330 3.53 -13.01 11.89
N SER A 331 3.51 -11.77 12.31
CA SER A 331 2.41 -11.16 13.03
C SER A 331 2.05 -9.84 12.37
N ILE A 332 1.00 -9.85 11.56
CA ILE A 332 0.51 -8.63 10.89
C ILE A 332 0.06 -7.60 11.94
N ALA A 333 -0.62 -8.06 12.99
CA ALA A 333 -1.08 -7.17 14.08
C ALA A 333 0.07 -6.49 14.85
N ASP A 334 1.21 -7.15 14.93
CA ASP A 334 2.42 -6.61 15.56
C ASP A 334 3.40 -5.99 14.55
N GLY A 335 3.10 -6.06 13.25
CA GLY A 335 3.83 -5.40 12.17
C GLY A 335 5.21 -5.98 11.87
N TRP A 336 5.39 -7.30 11.97
CA TRP A 336 6.68 -7.94 11.69
C TRP A 336 6.53 -9.27 10.94
N ARG A 337 7.59 -9.64 10.22
CA ARG A 337 7.79 -10.92 9.53
C ARG A 337 9.19 -11.44 9.80
N TRP A 338 9.32 -12.75 9.91
CA TRP A 338 10.59 -13.43 9.94
C TRP A 338 10.60 -14.62 8.98
N ILE A 339 11.46 -14.57 7.98
CA ILE A 339 11.62 -15.64 6.98
C ILE A 339 12.49 -16.73 7.58
N LEU A 340 12.01 -17.97 7.52
CA LEU A 340 12.70 -19.12 8.04
C LEU A 340 13.95 -19.44 7.21
N PRO A 341 15.12 -19.63 7.84
CA PRO A 341 16.28 -20.16 7.13
C PRO A 341 16.07 -21.63 6.76
N GLU A 342 16.85 -22.15 5.81
CA GLU A 342 16.69 -23.51 5.27
C GLU A 342 16.69 -24.59 6.36
N SER A 343 17.48 -24.43 7.43
CA SER A 343 17.51 -25.36 8.56
C SER A 343 16.16 -25.54 9.24
N LEU A 344 15.38 -24.46 9.40
CA LEU A 344 14.02 -24.53 9.96
C LEU A 344 12.98 -24.84 8.88
N THR A 345 13.17 -24.41 7.66
CA THR A 345 12.30 -24.76 6.53
C THR A 345 12.26 -26.28 6.31
N ALA A 346 13.39 -26.98 6.48
CA ALA A 346 13.45 -28.43 6.44
C ALA A 346 12.62 -29.09 7.58
N LEU A 347 12.66 -28.53 8.79
CA LEU A 347 11.85 -28.98 9.91
C LEU A 347 10.37 -28.68 9.71
N TYR A 348 10.03 -27.53 9.13
CA TYR A 348 8.68 -27.19 8.72
C TYR A 348 8.13 -28.22 7.73
N ARG A 349 8.85 -28.50 6.65
CA ARG A 349 8.45 -29.48 5.61
C ARG A 349 8.27 -30.89 6.16
N SER A 350 9.00 -31.26 7.21
CA SER A 350 8.85 -32.56 7.88
C SER A 350 7.74 -32.59 8.94
N GLY A 351 7.03 -31.49 9.17
CA GLY A 351 6.03 -31.37 10.24
C GLY A 351 6.62 -31.38 11.65
N SER A 352 7.94 -31.11 11.77
CA SER A 352 8.66 -31.15 13.05
C SER A 352 8.91 -29.75 13.64
N LEU A 353 8.40 -28.68 13.02
CA LEU A 353 8.45 -27.31 13.52
C LEU A 353 7.05 -26.85 13.87
N SER A 354 6.88 -26.27 15.04
CA SER A 354 5.63 -25.61 15.41
C SER A 354 5.90 -24.27 16.12
N LEU A 355 4.83 -23.55 16.40
CA LEU A 355 4.90 -22.27 17.10
C LEU A 355 3.70 -22.08 18.04
N VAL A 356 3.91 -21.31 19.11
CA VAL A 356 2.86 -20.82 19.99
C VAL A 356 2.98 -19.31 20.14
N ARG A 357 1.86 -18.63 20.38
CA ARG A 357 1.83 -17.21 20.72
C ARG A 357 1.43 -17.04 22.18
N LEU A 358 2.28 -16.40 22.96
CA LEU A 358 2.05 -16.01 24.33
C LEU A 358 1.46 -14.59 24.33
N ALA A 359 0.15 -14.48 24.48
CA ALA A 359 -0.57 -13.22 24.32
C ALA A 359 -0.16 -12.18 25.38
N GLU A 360 0.04 -12.60 26.63
CA GLU A 360 0.40 -11.72 27.75
C GLU A 360 1.73 -10.99 27.53
N THR A 361 2.68 -11.63 26.88
CA THR A 361 4.01 -11.09 26.62
C THR A 361 4.22 -10.63 25.19
N ARG A 362 3.22 -10.77 24.31
CA ARG A 362 3.30 -10.52 22.86
C ARG A 362 4.50 -11.23 22.23
N GLU A 363 4.64 -12.51 22.57
CA GLU A 363 5.80 -13.31 22.20
C GLU A 363 5.37 -14.50 21.35
N VAL A 364 6.14 -14.80 20.31
CA VAL A 364 6.03 -16.01 19.51
C VAL A 364 7.22 -16.91 19.80
N VAL A 365 6.96 -18.16 20.11
CA VAL A 365 7.97 -19.18 20.39
C VAL A 365 7.94 -20.23 19.29
N LEU A 366 9.05 -20.39 18.58
CA LEU A 366 9.26 -21.49 17.62
C LEU A 366 10.02 -22.62 18.30
N PHE A 367 9.55 -23.86 18.11
CA PHE A 367 10.11 -25.02 18.79
C PHE A 367 10.00 -26.29 17.98
N ARG A 368 10.78 -27.31 18.36
CA ARG A 368 10.64 -28.65 17.80
C ARG A 368 9.36 -29.29 18.32
N TYR A 369 8.44 -29.58 17.39
CA TYR A 369 7.20 -30.24 17.72
C TYR A 369 7.42 -31.73 18.09
N ASN A 370 6.96 -32.10 19.27
CA ASN A 370 7.10 -33.46 19.86
C ASN A 370 5.73 -34.12 20.10
N GLY A 371 4.63 -33.55 19.59
CA GLY A 371 3.27 -34.02 19.84
C GLY A 371 2.51 -33.17 20.86
N SER A 372 3.13 -32.15 21.49
CA SER A 372 2.52 -31.25 22.48
C SER A 372 2.78 -29.78 22.16
N LEU A 373 1.78 -28.95 22.48
CA LEU A 373 1.88 -27.48 22.41
C LEU A 373 2.15 -26.85 23.78
N SER A 374 1.96 -27.58 24.87
CA SER A 374 2.15 -27.08 26.24
C SER A 374 3.46 -27.57 26.89
N ASP A 375 3.92 -28.75 26.49
CA ASP A 375 5.21 -29.30 26.87
C ASP A 375 6.01 -29.54 25.59
N TYR A 376 6.33 -28.39 24.93
CA TYR A 376 7.04 -28.42 23.69
C TYR A 376 8.53 -28.75 23.89
N GLY A 377 9.11 -29.38 22.89
CA GLY A 377 10.50 -29.82 22.89
C GLY A 377 11.49 -28.65 22.86
N GLN A 378 12.59 -28.83 22.20
CA GLN A 378 13.63 -27.79 22.11
C GLN A 378 13.10 -26.51 21.45
N GLU A 379 13.24 -25.39 22.15
CA GLU A 379 12.98 -24.08 21.59
C GLU A 379 14.10 -23.66 20.63
N TYR A 380 13.70 -22.99 19.55
CA TYR A 380 14.64 -22.52 18.51
C TYR A 380 14.76 -21.01 18.49
N LEU A 381 13.65 -20.28 18.71
CA LEU A 381 13.60 -18.83 18.65
C LEU A 381 12.41 -18.30 19.45
N ARG A 382 12.59 -17.21 20.13
CA ARG A 382 11.51 -16.36 20.64
C ARG A 382 11.58 -14.99 20.01
N LEU A 383 10.47 -14.51 19.49
CA LEU A 383 10.30 -13.15 18.98
C LEU A 383 9.29 -12.43 19.86
N ARG A 384 9.69 -11.30 20.43
CA ARG A 384 8.90 -10.55 21.40
C ARG A 384 8.74 -9.10 20.95
N VAL A 385 7.53 -8.55 21.11
CA VAL A 385 7.23 -7.15 20.89
C VAL A 385 6.95 -6.47 22.21
N VAL A 386 7.66 -5.40 22.49
CA VAL A 386 7.58 -4.62 23.74
C VAL A 386 7.12 -3.21 23.40
N ALA A 387 6.02 -2.77 23.99
CA ALA A 387 5.61 -1.37 23.88
C ALA A 387 6.38 -0.51 24.90
N ALA A 388 6.71 0.72 24.54
CA ALA A 388 7.41 1.66 25.42
C ALA A 388 6.66 1.90 26.75
N ALA A 389 5.32 1.85 26.70
CA ALA A 389 4.48 1.96 27.90
C ALA A 389 4.64 0.79 28.87
N ASP A 390 4.95 -0.43 28.35
CA ASP A 390 5.11 -1.64 29.17
C ASP A 390 6.51 -1.74 29.78
N SER A 391 7.46 -0.91 29.32
CA SER A 391 8.86 -0.94 29.76
C SER A 391 9.45 0.49 29.76
N PRO A 392 8.98 1.38 30.63
CA PRO A 392 9.35 2.80 30.62
C PRO A 392 10.85 3.04 30.91
N ASN A 393 11.53 2.09 31.57
CA ASN A 393 12.99 2.13 31.85
C ASN A 393 13.81 1.33 30.82
N GLY A 394 13.19 0.87 29.71
CA GLY A 394 13.78 -0.05 28.75
C GLY A 394 13.52 -1.52 29.12
N PHE A 395 13.67 -2.39 28.12
CA PHE A 395 13.49 -3.83 28.32
C PHE A 395 14.72 -4.42 29.01
N GLU A 396 14.54 -4.95 30.21
CA GLU A 396 15.66 -5.31 31.13
C GLU A 396 16.21 -6.73 30.89
N ASP A 397 15.52 -7.60 30.18
CA ASP A 397 15.99 -8.99 29.96
C ASP A 397 17.15 -9.03 28.96
N THR A 398 18.37 -9.08 29.49
CA THR A 398 19.63 -9.08 28.72
C THR A 398 19.84 -10.30 27.83
N ARG A 399 18.98 -11.34 27.92
CA ARG A 399 19.05 -12.51 27.05
C ARG A 399 18.50 -12.21 25.67
N TYR A 400 17.69 -11.16 25.56
CA TYR A 400 17.09 -10.74 24.29
C TYR A 400 17.97 -9.74 23.58
N THR A 401 18.07 -9.89 22.27
CA THR A 401 18.75 -8.95 21.37
C THR A 401 17.68 -8.09 20.67
N LEU A 402 17.89 -6.78 20.64
CA LEU A 402 17.05 -5.84 19.89
C LEU A 402 17.28 -6.06 18.38
N LEU A 403 16.19 -6.27 17.63
CA LEU A 403 16.21 -6.39 16.17
C LEU A 403 15.85 -5.07 15.48
N ALA A 404 14.79 -4.41 15.95
CA ALA A 404 14.28 -3.18 15.36
C ALA A 404 13.46 -2.37 16.34
N THR A 405 13.20 -1.10 15.99
CA THR A 405 12.27 -0.21 16.70
C THR A 405 11.39 0.50 15.67
N ARG A 406 10.09 0.64 15.95
CA ARG A 406 9.14 1.39 15.12
C ARG A 406 8.10 2.08 16.00
N GLY A 407 8.12 3.41 15.98
CA GLY A 407 7.25 4.21 16.86
C GLY A 407 7.45 3.85 18.33
N GLN A 408 6.37 3.41 18.98
CA GLN A 408 6.41 3.01 20.40
C GLN A 408 6.73 1.52 20.64
N PHE A 409 7.07 0.76 19.60
CA PHE A 409 7.34 -0.67 19.71
C PHE A 409 8.79 -1.00 19.43
N SER A 410 9.33 -1.92 20.24
CA SER A 410 10.66 -2.52 20.08
C SER A 410 10.51 -4.03 19.91
N TYR A 411 11.27 -4.58 18.98
CA TYR A 411 11.22 -5.98 18.55
C TYR A 411 12.49 -6.68 18.98
N TYR A 412 12.33 -7.75 19.72
CA TYR A 412 13.44 -8.48 20.33
C TYR A 412 13.43 -9.95 19.93
N ALA A 413 14.62 -10.53 19.84
CA ALA A 413 14.80 -11.96 19.66
C ALA A 413 15.57 -12.56 20.83
N LEU A 414 15.16 -13.74 21.29
CA LEU A 414 15.95 -14.59 22.17
C LEU A 414 16.32 -15.86 21.42
N LEU A 415 17.60 -16.17 21.41
CA LEU A 415 18.17 -17.38 20.85
C LEU A 415 18.43 -18.38 21.98
N PRO A 416 17.57 -19.40 22.19
CA PRO A 416 17.77 -20.38 23.26
C PRO A 416 19.04 -21.22 23.05
N SER A 417 19.61 -21.72 24.16
CA SER A 417 20.77 -22.61 24.11
C SER A 417 20.44 -23.89 23.32
N GLY A 418 21.33 -24.26 22.39
CA GLY A 418 21.12 -25.43 21.52
C GLY A 418 20.22 -25.17 20.31
N SER A 419 19.82 -23.92 20.07
CA SER A 419 19.16 -23.55 18.81
C SER A 419 20.09 -23.80 17.61
N PRO A 420 19.56 -24.30 16.46
CA PRO A 420 20.34 -24.45 15.24
C PRO A 420 20.56 -23.13 14.49
N LEU A 421 20.03 -22.02 15.03
CA LEU A 421 20.08 -20.69 14.42
C LEU A 421 21.31 -19.92 14.87
N THR A 422 21.73 -18.98 14.04
CA THR A 422 22.73 -17.96 14.36
C THR A 422 22.03 -16.59 14.51
N ALA A 423 22.66 -15.66 15.26
CA ALA A 423 22.15 -14.29 15.35
C ALA A 423 22.00 -13.63 13.98
N GLN A 424 22.97 -13.86 13.08
CA GLN A 424 22.92 -13.34 11.71
C GLN A 424 21.70 -13.83 10.91
N GLN A 425 21.31 -15.11 11.06
CA GLN A 425 20.12 -15.64 10.38
C GLN A 425 18.83 -15.01 10.92
N ILE A 426 18.80 -14.67 12.20
CA ILE A 426 17.66 -13.98 12.81
C ILE A 426 17.54 -12.56 12.26
N GLU A 427 18.63 -11.81 12.22
CA GLU A 427 18.67 -10.43 11.71
C GLU A 427 18.35 -10.37 10.22
N GLN A 428 18.90 -11.26 9.41
CA GLN A 428 18.67 -11.31 7.96
C GLN A 428 17.25 -11.71 7.59
N GLY A 429 16.62 -12.58 8.37
CA GLY A 429 15.24 -13.02 8.11
C GLY A 429 14.18 -12.06 8.64
N PHE A 430 14.53 -11.15 9.56
CA PHE A 430 13.57 -10.27 10.22
C PHE A 430 13.32 -8.99 9.41
N SER A 431 12.06 -8.62 9.27
CA SER A 431 11.64 -7.37 8.65
C SER A 431 10.39 -6.81 9.32
N LEU A 432 10.29 -5.48 9.34
CA LEU A 432 9.06 -4.79 9.71
C LEU A 432 8.13 -4.71 8.49
N LEU A 433 6.87 -4.99 8.71
CA LEU A 433 5.83 -4.83 7.70
C LEU A 433 5.43 -3.36 7.58
N GLY A 434 5.15 -2.89 6.38
CA GLY A 434 4.84 -1.50 6.04
C GLY A 434 3.59 -0.93 6.72
#